data_0ed0470ca8d9fcb4b771ca3c4d0e2630
#
_entry.id   0ed0470ca8d9fcb4b771ca3c4d0e2630
#
_cell.length_a   1.000
_cell.length_b   1.000
_cell.length_c   1.000
_cell.angle_alpha   90.00
_cell.angle_beta   90.00
_cell.angle_gamma   90.00
#
_symmetry.space_group_name_H-M   'P 1'
#
loop_
_entity.id
_entity.type
_entity.pdbx_description
1 polymer ?
#
loop_
_entity_poly.entity_id
_entity_poly.type
_entity_poly.pdbx_seq_one_letter_code
_entity_poly.pdbx_strand_id
1 'polypeptide(L)' 'ILLGRRKGILREIFSKAIYSDDPKLYIVSYRDFELSRDIPLLEFVRISENFELIPLSRISSIKRDNKVLYQKSC' A
#
# COMPACT_ATOMS: atom_id res chain seq x y z
N ILE A 1 5.07 16.53 -15.93
CA ILE A 1 5.35 16.79 -14.62
C ILE A 1 4.45 16.15 -13.65
N LEU A 2 3.23 16.26 -13.87
CA LEU A 2 2.29 15.71 -12.98
C LEU A 2 1.95 14.31 -13.21
N LEU A 3 2.42 13.77 -14.27
CA LEU A 3 2.05 12.46 -14.67
C LEU A 3 2.68 11.42 -13.79
N GLY A 4 2.03 10.38 -13.55
CA GLY A 4 2.56 9.31 -12.77
C GLY A 4 2.55 9.53 -11.29
N ARG A 5 1.93 10.58 -10.86
CA ARG A 5 1.88 10.88 -9.48
C ARG A 5 1.22 9.82 -8.65
N ARG A 6 0.22 9.17 -9.17
CA ARG A 6 -0.46 8.15 -8.41
C ARG A 6 0.43 7.00 -8.05
N LYS A 7 1.26 6.58 -8.99
CA LYS A 7 2.19 5.52 -8.69
C LYS A 7 3.23 6.00 -7.70
N GLY A 8 3.62 7.25 -7.84
CA GLY A 8 4.59 7.83 -6.94
C GLY A 8 4.08 7.92 -5.52
N ILE A 9 2.80 8.22 -5.36
CA ILE A 9 2.21 8.31 -4.05
C ILE A 9 2.29 7.00 -3.30
N LEU A 10 1.97 5.90 -3.95
CA LEU A 10 2.05 4.60 -3.29
C LEU A 10 3.47 4.28 -2.87
N ARG A 11 4.42 4.49 -3.76
CA ARG A 11 5.80 4.22 -3.43
C ARG A 11 6.31 5.12 -2.33
N GLU A 12 5.86 6.36 -2.31
CA GLU A 12 6.22 7.29 -1.27
C GLU A 12 5.68 6.85 0.08
N ILE A 13 4.44 6.38 0.12
CA ILE A 13 3.86 5.91 1.35
C ILE A 13 4.63 4.72 1.90
N PHE A 14 4.96 3.77 1.03
CA PHE A 14 5.72 2.61 1.48
C PHE A 14 7.11 3.00 1.96
N SER A 15 7.77 3.88 1.21
CA SER A 15 9.09 4.32 1.57
C SER A 15 9.09 5.04 2.90
N LYS A 16 8.14 5.94 3.09
CA LYS A 16 8.04 6.69 4.32
C LYS A 16 7.73 5.77 5.49
N ALA A 17 6.86 4.81 5.29
CA ALA A 17 6.50 3.89 6.35
C ALA A 17 7.68 3.04 6.79
N ILE A 18 8.47 2.60 5.84
CA ILE A 18 9.58 1.71 6.14
C ILE A 18 10.77 2.47 6.70
N TYR A 19 11.09 3.63 6.14
CA TYR A 19 12.32 4.33 6.49
C TYR A 19 12.16 5.48 7.47
N SER A 20 10.98 6.10 7.52
CA SER A 20 10.79 7.27 8.35
C SER A 20 9.71 7.11 9.41
N ASP A 21 8.98 6.05 9.40
CA ASP A 21 7.88 5.85 10.33
C ASP A 21 7.86 4.38 10.74
N ASP A 22 6.85 4.00 11.49
CA ASP A 22 6.72 2.63 11.96
C ASP A 22 5.77 1.89 11.00
N PRO A 23 6.29 0.98 10.18
CA PRO A 23 5.43 0.29 9.23
C PRO A 23 4.39 -0.60 9.89
N LYS A 24 4.56 -0.90 11.16
CA LYS A 24 3.57 -1.72 11.87
C LYS A 24 2.26 -0.98 12.07
N LEU A 25 2.28 0.34 11.97
CA LEU A 25 1.07 1.13 12.11
C LEU A 25 0.26 1.19 10.83
N TYR A 26 0.83 0.69 9.76
CA TYR A 26 0.20 0.79 8.43
C TYR A 26 -0.50 -0.50 8.08
N ILE A 27 -1.69 -0.36 7.52
CA ILE A 27 -2.48 -1.50 7.05
C ILE A 27 -2.75 -1.31 5.58
N VAL A 28 -2.44 -2.32 4.79
CA VAL A 28 -2.68 -2.29 3.36
C VAL A 28 -3.89 -3.15 3.06
N SER A 29 -4.86 -2.58 2.36
CA SER A 29 -6.01 -3.32 1.88
C SER A 29 -5.82 -3.56 0.40
N TYR A 30 -5.84 -4.80 -0.02
CA TYR A 30 -5.65 -5.11 -1.42
C TYR A 30 -6.67 -6.17 -1.85
N ARG A 31 -6.85 -6.27 -3.15
CA ARG A 31 -7.81 -7.19 -3.71
C ARG A 31 -7.11 -8.45 -4.18
N ASP A 32 -7.58 -9.60 -3.68
CA ASP A 32 -7.06 -10.88 -4.06
C ASP A 32 -8.20 -11.62 -4.73
N PHE A 33 -8.25 -11.61 -6.06
CA PHE A 33 -9.35 -12.13 -6.86
C PHE A 33 -10.61 -11.38 -6.48
N GLU A 34 -11.55 -12.02 -5.86
CA GLU A 34 -12.80 -11.37 -5.49
C GLU A 34 -12.83 -11.02 -4.01
N LEU A 35 -11.77 -11.26 -3.30
CA LEU A 35 -11.73 -11.00 -1.87
C LEU A 35 -10.84 -9.80 -1.58
N SER A 36 -11.22 -9.04 -0.57
CA SER A 36 -10.39 -7.96 -0.07
C SER A 36 -9.67 -8.43 1.18
N ARG A 37 -8.41 -8.15 1.27
CA ARG A 37 -7.61 -8.54 2.41
C ARG A 37 -6.92 -7.33 3.02
N ASP A 38 -6.91 -7.28 4.34
CA ASP A 38 -6.23 -6.22 5.08
C ASP A 38 -5.08 -6.83 5.83
N ILE A 39 -3.87 -6.41 5.51
CA ILE A 39 -2.68 -6.95 6.16
C ILE A 39 -1.73 -5.82 6.51
N PRO A 40 -0.84 -6.03 7.47
CA PRO A 40 0.16 -5.01 7.77
C PRO A 40 1.02 -4.71 6.56
N LEU A 41 1.49 -3.49 6.47
CA LEU A 41 2.30 -3.05 5.33
C LEU A 41 3.52 -3.93 5.13
N LEU A 42 4.21 -4.27 6.20
CA LEU A 42 5.39 -5.12 6.09
C LEU A 42 5.05 -6.49 5.52
N GLU A 43 3.90 -7.01 5.91
CA GLU A 43 3.47 -8.30 5.43
C GLU A 43 3.20 -8.23 3.93
N PHE A 44 2.59 -7.13 3.48
CA PHE A 44 2.33 -6.96 2.06
C PHE A 44 3.62 -6.91 1.26
N VAL A 45 4.61 -6.18 1.76
CA VAL A 45 5.90 -6.11 1.07
C VAL A 45 6.51 -7.49 0.97
N ARG A 46 6.38 -8.26 2.02
CA ARG A 46 6.96 -9.59 2.06
C ARG A 46 6.28 -10.56 1.10
N ILE A 47 4.95 -10.64 1.14
CA ILE A 47 4.24 -11.58 0.28
C ILE A 47 4.25 -11.16 -1.17
N SER A 48 4.41 -9.87 -1.45
CA SER A 48 4.46 -9.39 -2.81
C SER A 48 5.87 -9.40 -3.38
N GLU A 49 6.86 -9.71 -2.57
CA GLU A 49 8.27 -9.71 -2.97
C GLU A 49 8.62 -8.39 -3.64
N ASN A 50 8.43 -7.32 -2.91
CA ASN A 50 8.72 -5.98 -3.41
C ASN A 50 7.87 -5.63 -4.62
N PHE A 51 6.58 -6.01 -4.54
CA PHE A 51 5.58 -5.67 -5.55
C PHE A 51 5.76 -6.40 -6.87
N GLU A 52 6.49 -7.50 -6.85
CA GLU A 52 6.66 -8.27 -8.07
C GLU A 52 5.53 -9.28 -8.25
N LEU A 53 5.09 -9.89 -7.16
CA LEU A 53 4.01 -10.86 -7.24
C LEU A 53 2.64 -10.21 -7.15
N ILE A 54 2.53 -9.16 -6.34
CA ILE A 54 1.29 -8.42 -6.20
C ILE A 54 1.57 -6.97 -6.56
N PRO A 55 1.11 -6.54 -7.73
CA PRO A 55 1.41 -5.18 -8.16
C PRO A 55 0.70 -4.13 -7.32
N LEU A 56 1.25 -2.93 -7.29
CA LEU A 56 0.67 -1.84 -6.54
C LEU A 56 -0.75 -1.51 -7.00
N SER A 57 -1.08 -1.84 -8.23
CA SER A 57 -2.40 -1.55 -8.76
C SER A 57 -3.49 -2.36 -8.07
N ARG A 58 -3.13 -3.40 -7.36
CA ARG A 58 -4.13 -4.19 -6.63
C ARG A 58 -4.45 -3.62 -5.26
N ILE A 59 -3.70 -2.64 -4.81
CA ILE A 59 -3.93 -2.03 -3.52
C ILE A 59 -5.18 -1.16 -3.60
N SER A 60 -6.11 -1.39 -2.70
CA SER A 60 -7.33 -0.61 -2.64
C SER A 60 -7.19 0.59 -1.73
N SER A 61 -6.52 0.43 -0.61
CA SER A 61 -6.33 1.53 0.31
C SER A 61 -5.16 1.25 1.23
N ILE A 62 -4.63 2.30 1.82
CA ILE A 62 -3.59 2.20 2.82
C ILE A 62 -4.00 3.09 3.98
N LYS A 63 -3.99 2.53 5.17
CA LYS A 63 -4.35 3.27 6.38
C LYS A 63 -3.19 3.28 7.34
N ARG A 64 -3.06 4.38 8.07
CA ARG A 64 -2.09 4.46 9.13
C ARG A 64 -2.86 4.72 10.41
N ASP A 65 -2.90 3.74 11.28
CA ASP A 65 -3.65 3.80 12.51
C ASP A 65 -5.13 4.02 12.12
N ASN A 66 -5.71 5.14 12.40
CA ASN A 66 -7.09 5.42 12.05
C ASN A 66 -7.22 6.37 10.87
N LYS A 67 -6.13 6.62 10.17
CA LYS A 67 -6.12 7.60 9.12
C LYS A 67 -5.94 6.95 7.76
N VAL A 68 -6.80 7.28 6.83
CA VAL A 68 -6.67 6.75 5.47
C VAL A 68 -5.68 7.62 4.72
N LEU A 69 -4.59 7.04 4.26
CA LEU A 69 -3.58 7.76 3.51
C LEU A 69 -3.79 7.66 2.01
N TYR A 70 -4.37 6.57 1.56
CA TYR A 70 -4.61 6.36 0.14
C TYR A 70 -5.87 5.53 0.00
N GLN A 71 -6.70 5.89 -0.96
CA GLN A 71 -7.89 5.11 -1.24
C GLN A 71 -8.13 5.18 -2.73
N LYS A 72 -8.25 4.01 -3.34
CA LYS A 72 -8.48 3.92 -4.76
C LYS A 72 -9.91 4.34 -5.05
N SER A 73 -10.05 5.26 -6.00
CA SER A 73 -11.35 5.67 -6.40
C SER A 73 -11.79 4.78 -7.49
N CYS A 74 -12.84 4.14 -7.43
CA CYS A 74 -13.25 3.27 -8.46
C CYS A 74 -14.23 3.61 -9.27
#